data_5b9fe30d9a41261806d845eee835e2a6
#
_entry.id   5b9fe30d9a41261806d845eee835e2a6
#
_cell.length_a   1.000
_cell.length_b   1.000
_cell.length_c   1.000
_cell.angle_alpha   90.00
_cell.angle_beta   90.00
_cell.angle_gamma   90.00
#
_symmetry.space_group_name_H-M   'P 1'
#
loop_
_entity.id
_entity.type
_entity.pdbx_description
1 polymer ?
#
loop_
_entity_poly.entity_id
_entity_poly.type
_entity_poly.pdbx_seq_one_letter_code
_entity_poly.pdbx_strand_id
1 'polypeptide(L)'
;MNQKTKYTLRTCLGAAFAALLINPLASYAGTWSNQGGPNQWKYDLGDGSYAADGWYWIDSDQDGMEECYYFDKKGQLLAGTRTPDGFQVDSDGRWTVNGMVKQRETPPEDLTTGIHETADGLIYRNESGELTKNGWQNANNNWYYFDSDGYAVKGWQYIDGYKFYFDETSCSLIQDLEGILAAPSFRITVDRSRCQVTVYAPDGDNGYIIPYRTFICSPGKASTPTPVGTFKLTNKYRWHALVESTYGQYCSRLGNTSILFHSVPGKTTSIYNIPAEEYNKLGEPASHGCIRMTVADCKWIYDHCASGTVVTVGDNLAAPFERPAAEKIPAEQNWDPTDPEVEK
;
A
#
# COMPACT_ATOMS: atom_id res chain seq x y z
N MET A 1 -60.59 14.61 32.42
CA MET A 1 -60.27 15.86 31.68
C MET A 1 -58.77 15.91 31.54
N ASN A 2 -58.23 15.48 30.38
CA ASN A 2 -56.82 15.49 30.09
C ASN A 2 -56.61 16.27 28.80
N GLN A 3 -56.04 17.46 28.92
CA GLN A 3 -55.65 18.27 27.79
C GLN A 3 -54.38 17.68 27.16
N LYS A 4 -54.49 17.21 25.93
CA LYS A 4 -53.35 16.86 25.08
C LYS A 4 -52.81 18.14 24.43
N THR A 5 -51.67 18.62 24.86
CA THR A 5 -50.92 19.69 24.23
C THR A 5 -50.32 19.16 22.93
N LYS A 6 -50.82 19.66 21.80
CA LYS A 6 -50.25 19.41 20.46
C LYS A 6 -49.02 20.30 20.29
N TYR A 7 -47.85 19.68 20.27
CA TYR A 7 -46.65 20.38 19.75
C TYR A 7 -46.67 20.33 18.22
N THR A 8 -46.85 21.48 17.63
CA THR A 8 -46.70 21.70 16.17
C THR A 8 -45.22 21.67 15.86
N LEU A 9 -44.76 20.63 15.19
CA LEU A 9 -43.43 20.54 14.66
C LEU A 9 -43.31 21.58 13.51
N ARG A 10 -42.66 22.72 13.78
CA ARG A 10 -42.19 23.61 12.70
C ARG A 10 -41.03 22.93 12.03
N THR A 11 -41.24 22.40 10.85
CA THR A 11 -40.22 22.01 9.90
C THR A 11 -39.36 23.25 9.53
N CYS A 12 -38.25 23.44 10.22
CA CYS A 12 -37.18 24.24 9.65
C CYS A 12 -36.64 23.43 8.48
N LEU A 13 -36.89 23.92 7.25
CA LEU A 13 -36.06 23.52 6.10
C LEU A 13 -34.64 24.00 6.41
N GLY A 14 -33.87 23.19 7.06
CA GLY A 14 -32.43 23.33 7.12
C GLY A 14 -31.91 23.08 5.73
N ALA A 15 -31.24 24.06 5.15
CA ALA A 15 -30.43 23.86 3.96
C ALA A 15 -29.58 22.60 4.17
N ALA A 16 -29.78 21.61 3.33
CA ALA A 16 -28.91 20.45 3.31
C ALA A 16 -27.50 20.96 3.04
N PHE A 17 -26.69 20.99 4.07
CA PHE A 17 -25.26 21.25 3.97
C PHE A 17 -24.71 20.17 3.05
N ALA A 18 -24.25 20.58 1.89
CA ALA A 18 -23.27 19.83 1.09
C ALA A 18 -21.93 19.86 1.85
N ALA A 19 -21.93 19.27 3.07
CA ALA A 19 -20.75 19.14 3.91
C ALA A 19 -19.81 18.03 3.43
N LEU A 20 -19.98 17.56 2.21
CA LEU A 20 -19.35 16.34 1.70
C LEU A 20 -18.05 16.58 0.92
N LEU A 21 -17.57 17.82 0.80
CA LEU A 21 -16.34 18.10 0.04
C LEU A 21 -15.35 19.04 0.72
N ILE A 22 -15.60 19.43 1.95
CA ILE A 22 -14.60 20.16 2.74
C ILE A 22 -13.93 19.09 3.59
N ASN A 23 -12.68 18.76 3.28
CA ASN A 23 -11.87 17.88 4.14
C ASN A 23 -11.79 18.57 5.53
N PRO A 24 -12.53 18.12 6.57
CA PRO A 24 -12.85 18.99 7.71
C PRO A 24 -11.70 19.16 8.70
N LEU A 25 -10.56 18.47 8.51
CA LEU A 25 -9.51 18.39 9.52
C LEU A 25 -8.09 18.64 9.00
N ALA A 26 -7.84 18.73 7.70
CA ALA A 26 -6.49 19.02 7.24
C ALA A 26 -6.17 20.51 7.45
N SER A 27 -5.24 20.79 8.34
CA SER A 27 -4.53 22.07 8.42
C SER A 27 -3.30 21.99 7.52
N TYR A 28 -3.07 23.00 6.71
CA TYR A 28 -1.96 23.01 5.75
C TYR A 28 -0.94 24.06 6.18
N ALA A 29 0.23 23.63 6.63
CA ALA A 29 1.39 24.50 6.88
C ALA A 29 2.14 24.76 5.58
N GLY A 30 1.51 25.49 4.65
CA GLY A 30 2.07 25.77 3.33
C GLY A 30 2.44 27.23 3.14
N THR A 31 2.66 27.65 1.90
CA THR A 31 3.03 29.02 1.57
C THR A 31 2.21 29.60 0.43
N TRP A 32 1.82 30.87 0.58
CA TRP A 32 1.17 31.62 -0.48
C TRP A 32 2.18 32.07 -1.53
N SER A 33 1.82 31.92 -2.79
CA SER A 33 2.58 32.43 -3.94
C SER A 33 1.70 33.22 -4.89
N ASN A 34 2.18 34.40 -5.33
CA ASN A 34 1.49 35.18 -6.35
C ASN A 34 2.23 35.06 -7.68
N GLN A 35 1.53 34.64 -8.73
CA GLN A 35 2.07 34.39 -10.06
C GLN A 35 2.13 35.64 -10.94
N GLY A 36 2.05 36.85 -10.35
CA GLY A 36 2.35 38.12 -11.04
C GLY A 36 1.13 38.93 -11.47
N GLY A 37 -0.06 38.66 -10.93
CA GLY A 37 -1.27 39.47 -11.22
C GLY A 37 -2.25 39.57 -10.03
N PRO A 38 -3.16 40.51 -10.00
CA PRO A 38 -4.26 40.55 -9.06
C PRO A 38 -5.07 39.22 -9.22
N ASN A 39 -5.36 38.54 -8.16
CA ASN A 39 -6.09 37.27 -8.13
C ASN A 39 -5.33 36.05 -8.75
N GLN A 40 -3.99 36.10 -8.87
CA GLN A 40 -3.18 34.96 -9.29
C GLN A 40 -2.49 34.29 -8.10
N TRP A 41 -3.20 34.16 -7.01
CA TRP A 41 -2.71 33.49 -5.81
C TRP A 41 -2.87 31.99 -5.89
N LYS A 42 -1.84 31.27 -5.46
CA LYS A 42 -1.81 29.82 -5.23
C LYS A 42 -1.29 29.55 -3.83
N TYR A 43 -1.65 28.40 -3.30
CA TYR A 43 -1.16 27.93 -2.02
C TYR A 43 -0.42 26.60 -2.21
N ASP A 44 0.88 26.58 -1.92
CA ASP A 44 1.73 25.39 -1.90
C ASP A 44 1.43 24.62 -0.60
N LEU A 45 1.11 23.34 -0.71
CA LEU A 45 0.74 22.50 0.44
C LEU A 45 1.94 22.00 1.25
N GLY A 46 3.17 22.37 0.84
CA GLY A 46 4.41 21.99 1.53
C GLY A 46 4.98 20.62 1.10
N ASP A 47 4.24 19.87 0.29
CA ASP A 47 4.64 18.57 -0.28
C ASP A 47 5.04 18.66 -1.78
N GLY A 48 5.10 19.88 -2.32
CA GLY A 48 5.35 20.16 -3.74
C GLY A 48 4.09 20.19 -4.61
N SER A 49 2.92 20.00 -4.03
CA SER A 49 1.63 20.18 -4.69
C SER A 49 0.98 21.52 -4.32
N TYR A 50 -0.01 21.95 -5.12
CA TYR A 50 -0.79 23.15 -4.87
C TYR A 50 -2.24 22.83 -4.55
N ALA A 51 -2.86 23.61 -3.64
CA ALA A 51 -4.29 23.55 -3.40
C ALA A 51 -5.06 23.77 -4.72
N ALA A 52 -5.99 22.85 -5.06
CA ALA A 52 -6.75 22.90 -6.31
C ALA A 52 -8.11 22.19 -6.19
N ASP A 53 -9.06 22.58 -7.06
CA ASP A 53 -10.39 21.96 -7.26
C ASP A 53 -11.19 21.74 -5.96
N GLY A 54 -11.19 22.75 -5.05
CA GLY A 54 -11.96 22.63 -3.81
C GLY A 54 -11.67 23.66 -2.75
N TRP A 55 -12.21 23.40 -1.58
CA TRP A 55 -12.09 24.22 -0.38
C TRP A 55 -10.94 23.74 0.52
N TYR A 56 -10.18 24.71 1.08
CA TYR A 56 -9.06 24.46 1.98
C TYR A 56 -9.14 25.40 3.18
N TRP A 57 -8.98 24.84 4.37
CA TRP A 57 -8.82 25.62 5.60
C TRP A 57 -7.34 25.94 5.78
N ILE A 58 -7.01 27.21 5.94
CA ILE A 58 -5.63 27.71 5.98
C ILE A 58 -5.55 28.78 7.06
N ASP A 59 -4.66 28.61 8.03
CA ASP A 59 -4.24 29.64 8.96
C ASP A 59 -3.17 30.49 8.25
N SER A 60 -3.61 31.58 7.59
CA SER A 60 -2.77 32.35 6.66
C SER A 60 -1.86 33.35 7.36
N ASP A 61 -2.17 33.75 8.57
CA ASP A 61 -1.44 34.74 9.37
C ASP A 61 -0.88 34.15 10.68
N GLN A 62 -1.08 32.85 10.91
CA GLN A 62 -0.60 32.09 12.06
C GLN A 62 -1.12 32.62 13.40
N ASP A 63 -2.36 33.09 13.40
CA ASP A 63 -3.03 33.59 14.61
C ASP A 63 -3.77 32.48 15.40
N GLY A 64 -3.75 31.24 14.87
CA GLY A 64 -4.44 30.09 15.45
C GLY A 64 -5.89 29.94 14.97
N MET A 65 -6.29 30.73 13.97
CA MET A 65 -7.59 30.64 13.33
C MET A 65 -7.44 30.40 11.84
N GLU A 66 -8.10 29.40 11.33
CA GLU A 66 -8.11 29.11 9.88
C GLU A 66 -9.29 29.79 9.21
N GLU A 67 -9.04 30.40 8.05
CA GLU A 67 -10.06 30.79 7.08
C GLU A 67 -10.19 29.76 5.99
N CYS A 68 -11.36 29.73 5.34
CA CYS A 68 -11.65 28.79 4.26
C CYS A 68 -11.56 29.44 2.90
N TYR A 69 -10.75 28.88 2.00
CA TYR A 69 -10.46 29.37 0.65
C TYR A 69 -10.85 28.35 -0.40
N TYR A 70 -11.31 28.82 -1.57
CA TYR A 70 -11.62 27.94 -2.71
C TYR A 70 -10.63 28.13 -3.84
N PHE A 71 -10.03 27.02 -4.30
CA PHE A 71 -9.15 27.00 -5.47
C PHE A 71 -9.80 26.30 -6.65
N ASP A 72 -9.65 26.89 -7.84
CA ASP A 72 -10.12 26.27 -9.07
C ASP A 72 -9.28 25.05 -9.50
N LYS A 73 -9.68 24.39 -10.61
CA LYS A 73 -8.96 23.23 -11.15
C LYS A 73 -7.52 23.50 -11.58
N LYS A 74 -7.13 24.76 -11.72
CA LYS A 74 -5.76 25.18 -12.05
C LYS A 74 -4.97 25.61 -10.81
N GLY A 75 -5.58 25.47 -9.63
CA GLY A 75 -5.00 25.90 -8.36
C GLY A 75 -5.03 27.43 -8.16
N GLN A 76 -5.91 28.16 -8.87
CA GLN A 76 -6.05 29.61 -8.70
C GLN A 76 -7.08 29.89 -7.61
N LEU A 77 -6.72 30.79 -6.67
CA LEU A 77 -7.65 31.27 -5.64
C LEU A 77 -8.82 32.05 -6.28
N LEU A 78 -10.03 31.70 -5.88
CA LEU A 78 -11.19 32.51 -6.21
C LEU A 78 -11.37 33.64 -5.17
N ALA A 79 -11.45 34.89 -5.59
CA ALA A 79 -11.61 36.05 -4.72
C ALA A 79 -12.65 37.03 -5.28
N GLY A 80 -13.42 37.67 -4.39
CA GLY A 80 -14.44 38.66 -4.74
C GLY A 80 -15.59 38.11 -5.60
N THR A 81 -15.89 36.82 -5.54
CA THR A 81 -16.83 36.15 -6.46
C THR A 81 -17.65 35.07 -5.76
N ARG A 82 -18.48 34.37 -6.55
CA ARG A 82 -19.12 33.11 -6.09
C ARG A 82 -18.35 31.90 -6.62
N THR A 83 -18.21 30.91 -5.77
CA THR A 83 -17.64 29.62 -6.11
C THR A 83 -18.60 28.79 -6.98
N PRO A 84 -18.14 27.72 -7.69
CA PRO A 84 -19.01 26.88 -8.52
C PRO A 84 -20.14 26.18 -7.75
N ASP A 85 -19.96 25.93 -6.47
CA ASP A 85 -20.97 25.37 -5.53
C ASP A 85 -21.86 26.44 -4.88
N GLY A 86 -21.69 27.74 -5.27
CA GLY A 86 -22.61 28.82 -4.95
C GLY A 86 -22.31 29.62 -3.68
N PHE A 87 -21.19 29.39 -3.02
CA PHE A 87 -20.77 30.14 -1.84
C PHE A 87 -20.06 31.47 -2.21
N GLN A 88 -20.14 32.45 -1.33
CA GLN A 88 -19.53 33.77 -1.55
C GLN A 88 -18.14 33.80 -0.90
N VAL A 89 -17.14 34.29 -1.65
CA VAL A 89 -15.82 34.64 -1.13
C VAL A 89 -15.56 36.13 -1.21
N ASP A 90 -14.89 36.68 -0.21
CA ASP A 90 -14.55 38.12 -0.16
C ASP A 90 -13.40 38.48 -1.12
N SER A 91 -12.94 39.74 -1.08
CA SER A 91 -11.85 40.24 -1.94
C SER A 91 -10.51 39.54 -1.67
N ASP A 92 -10.33 38.95 -0.48
CA ASP A 92 -9.14 38.22 -0.07
C ASP A 92 -9.27 36.71 -0.31
N GLY A 93 -10.42 36.27 -0.87
CA GLY A 93 -10.72 34.88 -1.18
C GLY A 93 -11.29 34.05 -0.03
N ARG A 94 -11.57 34.66 1.13
CA ARG A 94 -12.09 33.98 2.32
C ARG A 94 -13.58 33.74 2.19
N TRP A 95 -14.03 32.54 2.58
CA TRP A 95 -15.44 32.18 2.61
C TRP A 95 -16.23 33.06 3.57
N THR A 96 -17.36 33.63 3.06
CA THR A 96 -18.23 34.46 3.90
C THR A 96 -19.67 33.95 3.94
N VAL A 97 -20.31 34.13 5.08
CA VAL A 97 -21.72 33.86 5.30
C VAL A 97 -22.36 35.11 5.92
N ASN A 98 -23.35 35.69 5.27
CA ASN A 98 -23.98 36.98 5.65
C ASN A 98 -22.95 38.10 5.81
N GLY A 99 -21.92 38.14 4.99
CA GLY A 99 -20.87 39.16 4.98
C GLY A 99 -19.80 38.97 6.10
N MET A 100 -19.88 37.93 6.90
CA MET A 100 -18.86 37.60 7.92
C MET A 100 -17.97 36.46 7.43
N VAL A 101 -16.66 36.59 7.60
CA VAL A 101 -15.67 35.55 7.29
C VAL A 101 -15.93 34.37 8.18
N LYS A 102 -15.90 33.18 7.59
CA LYS A 102 -15.94 31.91 8.32
C LYS A 102 -14.55 31.52 8.75
N GLN A 103 -14.41 31.34 10.04
CA GLN A 103 -13.18 30.93 10.71
C GLN A 103 -13.44 29.71 11.60
N ARG A 104 -12.41 28.96 11.87
CA ARG A 104 -12.37 27.92 12.91
C ARG A 104 -11.03 27.99 13.64
N GLU A 105 -10.96 27.49 14.86
CA GLU A 105 -9.67 27.30 15.52
C GLU A 105 -8.81 26.35 14.67
N THR A 106 -7.53 26.70 14.48
CA THR A 106 -6.54 25.78 13.86
C THR A 106 -6.49 24.53 14.72
N PRO A 107 -6.78 23.33 14.14
CA PRO A 107 -6.68 22.12 14.92
C PRO A 107 -5.25 21.98 15.48
N PRO A 108 -5.07 21.58 16.73
CA PRO A 108 -3.75 21.26 17.26
C PRO A 108 -3.02 20.32 16.31
N GLU A 109 -1.71 20.49 16.14
CA GLU A 109 -0.89 19.67 15.22
C GLU A 109 -1.05 18.16 15.51
N ASP A 110 -1.29 17.80 16.76
CA ASP A 110 -1.57 16.43 17.21
C ASP A 110 -2.94 15.87 16.76
N LEU A 111 -3.85 16.71 16.19
CA LEU A 111 -5.13 16.30 15.63
C LEU A 111 -5.12 16.11 14.10
N THR A 112 -4.04 16.43 13.42
CA THR A 112 -3.94 16.19 11.98
C THR A 112 -3.92 14.69 11.66
N THR A 113 -4.45 14.32 10.49
CA THR A 113 -4.41 12.92 10.02
C THR A 113 -2.98 12.49 9.77
N GLY A 114 -2.62 11.31 10.24
CA GLY A 114 -1.30 10.73 9.98
C GLY A 114 -0.59 10.22 11.22
N ILE A 115 0.70 9.96 11.05
CA ILE A 115 1.59 9.50 12.11
C ILE A 115 2.13 10.71 12.89
N HIS A 116 2.09 10.61 14.22
CA HIS A 116 2.64 11.58 15.14
C HIS A 116 3.56 10.90 16.14
N GLU A 117 4.71 11.53 16.39
CA GLU A 117 5.61 11.11 17.44
C GLU A 117 5.23 11.85 18.75
N THR A 118 5.07 11.09 19.83
CA THR A 118 4.78 11.62 21.17
C THR A 118 5.89 11.21 22.14
N ALA A 119 5.87 11.76 23.36
CA ALA A 119 6.83 11.35 24.38
C ALA A 119 6.73 9.86 24.75
N ASP A 120 5.56 9.25 24.58
CA ASP A 120 5.27 7.86 24.93
C ASP A 120 5.37 6.88 23.76
N GLY A 121 5.43 7.37 22.50
CA GLY A 121 5.54 6.53 21.31
C GLY A 121 4.87 7.12 20.08
N LEU A 122 4.85 6.34 19.02
CA LEU A 122 4.25 6.68 17.74
C LEU A 122 2.75 6.38 17.78
N ILE A 123 1.92 7.33 17.36
CA ILE A 123 0.46 7.19 17.25
C ILE A 123 0.03 7.47 15.80
N TYR A 124 -1.17 7.01 15.42
CA TYR A 124 -1.81 7.40 14.16
C TYR A 124 -3.20 7.96 14.43
N ARG A 125 -3.48 9.15 13.89
CA ARG A 125 -4.81 9.75 13.89
C ARG A 125 -5.47 9.59 12.52
N ASN A 126 -6.72 9.17 12.53
CA ASN A 126 -7.54 9.09 11.32
C ASN A 126 -8.08 10.48 10.91
N GLU A 127 -8.82 10.56 9.81
CA GLU A 127 -9.42 11.79 9.31
C GLU A 127 -10.39 12.45 10.31
N SER A 128 -10.89 11.71 11.29
CA SER A 128 -11.75 12.24 12.37
C SER A 128 -10.95 12.73 13.58
N GLY A 129 -9.60 12.66 13.54
CA GLY A 129 -8.71 12.99 14.66
C GLY A 129 -8.65 11.90 15.74
N GLU A 130 -9.31 10.75 15.53
CA GLU A 130 -9.32 9.65 16.50
C GLU A 130 -8.08 8.78 16.36
N LEU A 131 -7.57 8.26 17.48
CA LEU A 131 -6.47 7.30 17.47
C LEU A 131 -6.87 5.96 16.86
N THR A 132 -6.06 5.46 15.95
CA THR A 132 -6.13 4.05 15.54
C THR A 132 -5.73 3.17 16.72
N LYS A 133 -6.56 2.20 17.07
CA LYS A 133 -6.33 1.25 18.17
C LYS A 133 -6.64 -0.16 17.72
N ASN A 134 -5.87 -1.14 18.23
CA ASN A 134 -6.02 -2.56 17.91
C ASN A 134 -6.15 -2.82 16.40
N GLY A 135 -5.31 -2.16 15.59
CA GLY A 135 -5.51 -2.20 14.15
C GLY A 135 -4.28 -1.83 13.32
N TRP A 136 -4.37 -2.26 12.07
CA TRP A 136 -3.38 -1.99 11.05
C TRP A 136 -3.61 -0.62 10.40
N GLN A 137 -2.51 0.07 10.09
CA GLN A 137 -2.54 1.31 9.31
C GLN A 137 -1.37 1.34 8.34
N ASN A 138 -1.67 1.67 7.08
CA ASN A 138 -0.64 2.04 6.11
C ASN A 138 -0.44 3.56 6.13
N ALA A 139 0.78 4.01 6.30
CA ALA A 139 1.14 5.41 6.23
C ALA A 139 2.56 5.54 5.66
N ASN A 140 2.77 6.51 4.76
CA ASN A 140 4.05 6.73 4.11
C ASN A 140 4.64 5.46 3.48
N ASN A 141 3.80 4.63 2.84
CA ASN A 141 4.13 3.34 2.24
C ASN A 141 4.69 2.29 3.22
N ASN A 142 4.46 2.46 4.51
CA ASN A 142 4.81 1.49 5.54
C ASN A 142 3.57 1.01 6.30
N TRP A 143 3.58 -0.24 6.72
CA TRP A 143 2.54 -0.80 7.58
C TRP A 143 2.93 -0.70 9.04
N TYR A 144 1.95 -0.36 9.88
CA TYR A 144 2.05 -0.27 11.33
C TYR A 144 0.90 -1.01 11.96
N TYR A 145 1.09 -1.51 13.17
CA TYR A 145 0.01 -1.99 14.01
C TYR A 145 -0.02 -1.19 15.31
N PHE A 146 -1.19 -0.73 15.70
CA PHE A 146 -1.40 0.04 16.91
C PHE A 146 -2.08 -0.82 17.96
N ASP A 147 -1.61 -0.77 19.20
CA ASP A 147 -2.14 -1.52 20.33
C ASP A 147 -3.46 -0.95 20.88
N SER A 148 -3.92 -1.48 22.02
CA SER A 148 -5.16 -1.03 22.68
C SER A 148 -5.10 0.41 23.18
N ASP A 149 -3.92 0.93 23.45
CA ASP A 149 -3.70 2.30 23.92
C ASP A 149 -3.53 3.28 22.76
N GLY A 150 -3.29 2.76 21.56
CA GLY A 150 -3.13 3.51 20.31
C GLY A 150 -1.67 3.79 19.96
N TYR A 151 -0.71 3.09 20.58
CA TYR A 151 0.70 3.21 20.25
C TYR A 151 1.14 2.15 19.25
N ALA A 152 2.00 2.53 18.31
CA ALA A 152 2.60 1.61 17.36
C ALA A 152 3.49 0.60 18.09
N VAL A 153 3.28 -0.67 17.78
CA VAL A 153 4.03 -1.76 18.38
C VAL A 153 5.44 -1.89 17.79
N LYS A 154 6.34 -2.54 18.53
CA LYS A 154 7.74 -2.78 18.18
C LYS A 154 8.10 -4.25 18.40
N GLY A 155 9.17 -4.68 17.76
CA GLY A 155 9.70 -6.03 17.91
C GLY A 155 8.72 -7.11 17.47
N TRP A 156 8.80 -8.28 18.11
CA TRP A 156 7.95 -9.42 17.78
C TRP A 156 6.55 -9.31 18.38
N GLN A 157 5.52 -9.40 17.55
CA GLN A 157 4.11 -9.29 17.94
C GLN A 157 3.28 -10.44 17.36
N TYR A 158 2.36 -10.99 18.17
CA TYR A 158 1.36 -11.95 17.71
C TYR A 158 0.07 -11.20 17.35
N ILE A 159 -0.31 -11.21 16.09
CA ILE A 159 -1.47 -10.50 15.55
C ILE A 159 -2.19 -11.43 14.57
N ASP A 160 -3.50 -11.62 14.76
CA ASP A 160 -4.36 -12.40 13.86
C ASP A 160 -3.84 -13.82 13.53
N GLY A 161 -3.19 -14.46 14.50
CA GLY A 161 -2.65 -15.82 14.35
C GLY A 161 -1.29 -15.91 13.66
N TYR A 162 -0.67 -14.79 13.34
CA TYR A 162 0.70 -14.68 12.84
C TYR A 162 1.62 -14.03 13.85
N LYS A 163 2.93 -14.21 13.68
CA LYS A 163 3.96 -13.52 14.43
C LYS A 163 4.74 -12.61 13.49
N PHE A 164 4.57 -11.31 13.67
CA PHE A 164 5.21 -10.27 12.88
C PHE A 164 6.40 -9.64 13.60
N TYR A 165 7.31 -9.05 12.85
CA TYR A 165 8.38 -8.23 13.39
C TYR A 165 8.25 -6.78 12.93
N PHE A 166 8.25 -5.88 13.88
CA PHE A 166 8.26 -4.44 13.67
C PHE A 166 9.60 -3.87 14.05
N ASP A 167 10.11 -2.94 13.24
CA ASP A 167 11.38 -2.26 13.51
C ASP A 167 11.37 -1.55 14.85
N GLU A 168 12.43 -1.68 15.62
CA GLU A 168 12.52 -1.16 16.99
C GLU A 168 12.57 0.38 17.05
N THR A 169 12.92 1.03 15.94
CA THR A 169 13.06 2.49 15.85
C THR A 169 11.87 3.11 15.14
N SER A 170 11.59 2.67 13.93
CA SER A 170 10.52 3.22 13.09
C SER A 170 9.14 2.67 13.39
N CYS A 171 9.01 1.58 14.16
CA CYS A 171 7.78 0.84 14.41
C CYS A 171 7.12 0.27 13.15
N SER A 172 7.77 0.31 11.99
CA SER A 172 7.21 -0.19 10.74
C SER A 172 7.34 -1.71 10.66
N LEU A 173 6.35 -2.34 10.02
CA LEU A 173 6.37 -3.77 9.73
C LEU A 173 7.52 -4.11 8.78
N ILE A 174 8.36 -5.06 9.18
CA ILE A 174 9.39 -5.62 8.31
C ILE A 174 8.81 -6.80 7.53
N GLN A 175 8.76 -6.70 6.21
CA GLN A 175 8.19 -7.71 5.32
C GLN A 175 9.25 -8.63 4.66
N ASP A 176 10.52 -8.41 4.96
CA ASP A 176 11.64 -9.28 4.61
C ASP A 176 12.49 -9.51 5.86
N LEU A 177 12.45 -10.73 6.39
CA LEU A 177 13.16 -11.09 7.61
C LEU A 177 14.55 -11.67 7.35
N GLU A 178 15.04 -11.63 6.11
CA GLU A 178 16.41 -12.03 5.81
C GLU A 178 17.42 -11.15 6.58
N GLY A 179 18.34 -11.77 7.28
CA GLY A 179 19.26 -11.07 8.17
C GLY A 179 18.72 -10.73 9.56
N ILE A 180 17.40 -10.81 9.78
CA ILE A 180 16.77 -10.59 11.10
C ILE A 180 16.50 -11.93 11.79
N LEU A 181 15.94 -12.90 11.08
CA LEU A 181 15.62 -14.22 11.59
C LEU A 181 16.34 -15.32 10.80
N ALA A 182 17.24 -16.03 11.43
CA ALA A 182 17.79 -17.27 10.88
C ALA A 182 16.80 -18.43 11.09
N ALA A 183 16.07 -18.80 10.02
CA ALA A 183 15.07 -19.85 10.09
C ALA A 183 15.64 -21.20 9.64
N PRO A 184 15.39 -22.30 10.38
CA PRO A 184 15.93 -23.62 10.07
C PRO A 184 15.21 -24.31 8.91
N SER A 185 14.01 -23.86 8.57
CA SER A 185 13.16 -24.43 7.53
C SER A 185 12.06 -23.46 7.15
N PHE A 186 11.38 -23.75 6.04
CA PHE A 186 10.31 -22.91 5.52
C PHE A 186 9.08 -23.70 5.10
N ARG A 187 7.93 -23.03 5.04
CA ARG A 187 6.71 -23.45 4.35
C ARG A 187 6.34 -22.38 3.35
N ILE A 188 5.79 -22.78 2.20
CA ILE A 188 5.44 -21.85 1.12
C ILE A 188 3.93 -21.94 0.85
N THR A 189 3.28 -20.80 0.63
CA THR A 189 1.95 -20.73 0.00
C THR A 189 2.06 -20.04 -1.34
N VAL A 190 1.26 -20.49 -2.31
CA VAL A 190 1.11 -19.87 -3.64
C VAL A 190 -0.35 -19.53 -3.82
N ASP A 191 -0.67 -18.26 -3.77
CA ASP A 191 -2.01 -17.76 -4.08
C ASP A 191 -2.09 -17.41 -5.57
N ARG A 192 -2.84 -18.23 -6.32
CA ARG A 192 -2.99 -18.06 -7.77
C ARG A 192 -3.80 -16.81 -8.12
N SER A 193 -4.80 -16.48 -7.32
CA SER A 193 -5.69 -15.34 -7.57
C SER A 193 -5.00 -14.00 -7.34
N ARG A 194 -4.06 -13.95 -6.38
CA ARG A 194 -3.24 -12.76 -6.09
C ARG A 194 -1.92 -12.74 -6.83
N CYS A 195 -1.55 -13.83 -7.51
CA CYS A 195 -0.22 -13.97 -8.12
C CYS A 195 0.91 -13.75 -7.10
N GLN A 196 0.79 -14.38 -5.94
CA GLN A 196 1.63 -14.15 -4.78
C GLN A 196 2.18 -15.45 -4.22
N VAL A 197 3.45 -15.44 -3.86
CA VAL A 197 4.11 -16.51 -3.09
C VAL A 197 4.48 -15.95 -1.73
N THR A 198 4.06 -16.59 -0.65
CA THR A 198 4.45 -16.20 0.72
C THR A 198 5.22 -17.34 1.36
N VAL A 199 6.34 -16.99 1.96
CA VAL A 199 7.21 -17.91 2.71
C VAL A 199 7.00 -17.69 4.20
N TYR A 200 6.89 -18.78 4.94
CA TYR A 200 6.70 -18.75 6.39
C TYR A 200 7.83 -19.49 7.09
N ALA A 201 8.34 -18.92 8.17
CA ALA A 201 9.26 -19.54 9.10
C ALA A 201 8.52 -20.14 10.30
N PRO A 202 9.09 -21.15 10.98
CA PRO A 202 8.49 -21.75 12.17
C PRO A 202 8.67 -20.86 13.41
N ASP A 203 7.69 -20.93 14.30
CA ASP A 203 7.71 -20.35 15.65
C ASP A 203 7.58 -21.47 16.70
N GLY A 204 8.57 -22.33 16.79
CA GLY A 204 8.57 -23.46 17.70
C GLY A 204 7.32 -24.35 17.50
N ASP A 205 6.62 -24.65 18.58
CA ASP A 205 5.44 -25.51 18.59
C ASP A 205 4.20 -24.83 17.95
N ASN A 206 4.22 -23.53 17.75
CA ASN A 206 3.15 -22.78 17.06
C ASN A 206 3.12 -23.06 15.55
N GLY A 207 4.14 -23.73 15.01
CA GLY A 207 4.24 -24.06 13.59
C GLY A 207 4.72 -22.88 12.74
N TYR A 208 4.34 -22.89 11.46
CA TYR A 208 4.82 -21.90 10.47
C TYR A 208 3.91 -20.69 10.45
N ILE A 209 4.01 -19.82 11.43
CA ILE A 209 3.19 -18.64 11.61
C ILE A 209 3.94 -17.31 11.48
N ILE A 210 5.26 -17.34 11.21
CA ILE A 210 6.05 -16.14 10.97
C ILE A 210 6.05 -15.88 9.46
N PRO A 211 5.31 -14.88 8.93
CA PRO A 211 5.48 -14.44 7.56
C PRO A 211 6.91 -13.94 7.39
N TYR A 212 7.68 -14.61 6.53
CA TYR A 212 9.11 -14.36 6.41
C TYR A 212 9.44 -13.45 5.24
N ARG A 213 8.82 -13.74 4.09
CA ARG A 213 9.03 -13.01 2.84
C ARG A 213 7.90 -13.28 1.85
N THR A 214 7.63 -12.31 0.98
CA THR A 214 6.62 -12.44 -0.08
C THR A 214 7.21 -12.08 -1.43
N PHE A 215 6.82 -12.85 -2.46
CA PHE A 215 7.27 -12.66 -3.82
C PHE A 215 6.07 -12.49 -4.77
N ILE A 216 6.29 -11.76 -5.84
CA ILE A 216 5.37 -11.74 -6.98
C ILE A 216 5.56 -13.01 -7.83
N CYS A 217 4.48 -13.53 -8.38
CA CYS A 217 4.57 -14.65 -9.32
C CYS A 217 3.58 -14.55 -10.48
N SER A 218 3.76 -15.39 -11.50
CA SER A 218 2.80 -15.64 -12.56
C SER A 218 2.47 -17.12 -12.58
N PRO A 219 1.31 -17.52 -12.04
CA PRO A 219 0.81 -18.89 -12.12
C PRO A 219 0.29 -19.20 -13.54
N GLY A 220 -0.23 -20.40 -13.71
CA GLY A 220 -0.85 -20.84 -14.97
C GLY A 220 -2.06 -20.00 -15.37
N LYS A 221 -2.14 -19.68 -16.66
CA LYS A 221 -3.32 -19.05 -17.27
C LYS A 221 -4.56 -19.96 -17.17
N ALA A 222 -5.75 -19.40 -17.37
CA ALA A 222 -7.02 -20.13 -17.20
C ALA A 222 -7.11 -21.45 -18.01
N SER A 223 -6.49 -21.53 -19.18
CA SER A 223 -6.48 -22.76 -20.01
C SER A 223 -5.49 -23.83 -19.51
N THR A 224 -4.53 -23.46 -18.68
CA THR A 224 -3.50 -24.35 -18.12
C THR A 224 -3.19 -23.92 -16.68
N PRO A 225 -4.17 -24.02 -15.75
CA PRO A 225 -4.01 -23.48 -14.42
C PRO A 225 -2.96 -24.27 -13.61
N THR A 226 -2.25 -23.59 -12.74
CA THR A 226 -1.42 -24.25 -11.73
C THR A 226 -2.31 -25.11 -10.83
N PRO A 227 -2.01 -26.42 -10.65
CA PRO A 227 -2.84 -27.31 -9.84
C PRO A 227 -2.93 -26.84 -8.37
N VAL A 228 -4.15 -26.86 -7.84
CA VAL A 228 -4.40 -26.62 -6.40
C VAL A 228 -4.02 -27.87 -5.61
N GLY A 229 -3.47 -27.67 -4.43
CA GLY A 229 -3.13 -28.77 -3.52
C GLY A 229 -1.90 -28.49 -2.66
N THR A 230 -1.49 -29.51 -1.93
CA THR A 230 -0.28 -29.46 -1.11
C THR A 230 0.78 -30.39 -1.70
N PHE A 231 1.94 -29.84 -1.93
CA PHE A 231 3.08 -30.48 -2.55
C PHE A 231 4.30 -30.37 -1.63
N LYS A 232 5.37 -31.09 -1.99
CA LYS A 232 6.70 -30.91 -1.39
C LYS A 232 7.69 -30.57 -2.49
N LEU A 233 8.61 -29.66 -2.23
CA LEU A 233 9.74 -29.46 -3.14
C LEU A 233 10.54 -30.74 -3.28
N THR A 234 11.05 -31.00 -4.49
CA THR A 234 11.86 -32.18 -4.79
C THR A 234 13.16 -31.78 -5.50
N ASN A 235 13.24 -31.99 -6.79
CA ASN A 235 14.45 -31.74 -7.57
C ASN A 235 14.66 -30.26 -7.85
N LYS A 236 15.91 -29.84 -7.85
CA LYS A 236 16.34 -28.49 -8.19
C LYS A 236 17.27 -28.51 -9.40
N TYR A 237 17.16 -27.50 -10.25
CA TYR A 237 17.95 -27.39 -11.47
C TYR A 237 18.41 -25.95 -11.65
N ARG A 238 19.70 -25.73 -11.89
CA ARG A 238 20.20 -24.36 -12.19
C ARG A 238 19.54 -23.83 -13.47
N TRP A 239 19.43 -24.70 -14.50
CA TRP A 239 18.66 -24.52 -15.72
C TRP A 239 17.80 -25.75 -15.99
N HIS A 240 16.59 -25.56 -16.48
CA HIS A 240 15.70 -26.64 -16.87
C HIS A 240 14.97 -26.31 -18.17
N ALA A 241 14.90 -27.30 -19.07
CA ALA A 241 14.10 -27.18 -20.28
C ALA A 241 12.60 -27.21 -19.92
N LEU A 242 11.87 -26.29 -20.48
CA LEU A 242 10.44 -26.09 -20.29
C LEU A 242 9.69 -26.35 -21.60
N VAL A 243 8.36 -26.12 -21.59
CA VAL A 243 7.53 -26.20 -22.79
C VAL A 243 8.02 -25.20 -23.88
N GLU A 244 7.64 -25.47 -25.15
CA GLU A 244 7.97 -24.58 -26.28
C GLU A 244 9.47 -24.32 -26.47
N SER A 245 10.32 -25.30 -26.11
CA SER A 245 11.78 -25.21 -26.20
C SER A 245 12.35 -23.96 -25.53
N THR A 246 11.81 -23.65 -24.36
CA THR A 246 12.32 -22.56 -23.49
C THR A 246 13.06 -23.12 -22.27
N TYR A 247 13.78 -22.27 -21.57
CA TYR A 247 14.57 -22.62 -20.39
C TYR A 247 14.31 -21.62 -19.25
N GLY A 248 14.15 -22.14 -18.03
CA GLY A 248 14.08 -21.33 -16.80
C GLY A 248 15.31 -21.55 -15.93
N GLN A 249 15.63 -20.57 -15.11
CA GLN A 249 16.71 -20.60 -14.13
C GLN A 249 16.17 -20.97 -12.75
N TYR A 250 17.04 -21.49 -11.90
CA TYR A 250 16.79 -21.80 -10.49
C TYR A 250 15.46 -22.52 -10.24
N CYS A 251 15.26 -23.56 -11.04
CA CYS A 251 14.00 -24.32 -11.04
C CYS A 251 13.91 -25.22 -9.80
N SER A 252 12.75 -25.17 -9.13
CA SER A 252 12.41 -26.03 -7.99
C SER A 252 11.09 -26.75 -8.24
N ARG A 253 11.10 -28.10 -8.30
CA ARG A 253 9.96 -28.95 -8.71
C ARG A 253 8.99 -29.20 -7.57
N LEU A 254 7.69 -29.15 -7.84
CA LEU A 254 6.62 -29.52 -6.94
C LEU A 254 6.29 -31.01 -7.03
N GLY A 255 6.76 -31.79 -6.08
CA GLY A 255 6.49 -33.23 -6.02
C GLY A 255 6.93 -33.98 -7.28
N ASN A 256 6.11 -34.93 -7.68
CA ASN A 256 6.30 -35.71 -8.92
C ASN A 256 5.53 -35.09 -10.11
N THR A 257 5.21 -33.81 -10.04
CA THR A 257 4.50 -33.09 -11.11
C THR A 257 5.50 -32.52 -12.13
N SER A 258 4.97 -31.97 -13.23
CA SER A 258 5.74 -31.15 -14.17
C SER A 258 5.82 -29.67 -13.73
N ILE A 259 5.23 -29.33 -12.59
CA ILE A 259 5.14 -27.93 -12.13
C ILE A 259 6.43 -27.55 -11.40
N LEU A 260 6.94 -26.38 -11.72
CA LEU A 260 8.17 -25.81 -11.16
C LEU A 260 7.94 -24.36 -10.75
N PHE A 261 8.63 -23.94 -9.69
CA PHE A 261 9.06 -22.54 -9.60
C PHE A 261 10.21 -22.34 -10.58
N HIS A 262 10.21 -21.30 -11.36
CA HIS A 262 11.29 -20.95 -12.29
C HIS A 262 11.24 -19.48 -12.70
N SER A 263 12.37 -18.93 -13.16
CA SER A 263 12.45 -17.57 -13.69
C SER A 263 11.57 -17.40 -14.94
N VAL A 264 11.32 -16.17 -15.36
CA VAL A 264 10.74 -15.93 -16.70
C VAL A 264 11.59 -16.65 -17.75
N PRO A 265 10.98 -17.47 -18.64
CA PRO A 265 11.75 -18.32 -19.53
C PRO A 265 12.31 -17.59 -20.75
N GLY A 266 13.51 -17.98 -21.17
CA GLY A 266 14.16 -17.59 -22.41
C GLY A 266 14.30 -18.75 -23.39
N LYS A 267 14.78 -18.49 -24.61
CA LYS A 267 14.97 -19.51 -25.66
C LYS A 267 16.27 -20.33 -25.51
N THR A 268 17.19 -19.88 -24.68
CA THR A 268 18.47 -20.55 -24.41
C THR A 268 18.79 -20.52 -22.93
N THR A 269 19.89 -21.11 -22.51
CA THR A 269 20.40 -21.05 -21.14
C THR A 269 21.27 -19.80 -20.87
N SER A 270 21.06 -18.72 -21.62
CA SER A 270 21.74 -17.42 -21.40
C SER A 270 20.90 -16.52 -20.49
N ILE A 271 21.56 -15.76 -19.65
CA ILE A 271 20.91 -14.75 -18.82
C ILE A 271 20.41 -13.52 -19.65
N TYR A 272 20.96 -13.30 -20.84
CA TYR A 272 20.59 -12.23 -21.78
C TYR A 272 19.63 -12.71 -22.88
N ASN A 273 18.50 -13.32 -22.50
CA ASN A 273 17.66 -13.97 -23.51
C ASN A 273 16.19 -14.10 -23.07
N ILE A 274 15.77 -13.34 -22.07
CA ILE A 274 14.34 -13.29 -21.70
C ILE A 274 13.61 -12.24 -22.55
N PRO A 275 12.42 -12.57 -23.10
CA PRO A 275 11.59 -11.58 -23.75
C PRO A 275 11.02 -10.59 -22.75
N ALA A 276 11.22 -9.27 -22.95
CA ALA A 276 10.67 -8.24 -22.09
C ALA A 276 9.14 -8.34 -21.95
N GLU A 277 8.44 -8.70 -23.04
CA GLU A 277 6.99 -8.93 -23.00
C GLU A 277 6.60 -10.02 -21.99
N GLU A 278 7.34 -11.13 -21.92
CA GLU A 278 7.07 -12.22 -20.99
C GLU A 278 7.44 -11.84 -19.53
N TYR A 279 8.52 -11.08 -19.34
CA TYR A 279 8.88 -10.55 -18.03
C TYR A 279 7.82 -9.57 -17.50
N ASN A 280 7.33 -8.72 -18.38
CA ASN A 280 6.32 -7.71 -18.03
C ASN A 280 4.92 -8.30 -17.73
N LYS A 281 4.73 -9.61 -17.89
CA LYS A 281 3.54 -10.36 -17.41
C LYS A 281 3.65 -10.83 -15.96
N LEU A 282 4.77 -10.58 -15.26
CA LEU A 282 4.87 -10.91 -13.83
C LEU A 282 3.77 -10.20 -13.05
N GLY A 283 3.06 -10.98 -12.21
CA GLY A 283 1.88 -10.52 -11.48
C GLY A 283 0.54 -10.82 -12.15
N GLU A 284 0.55 -11.48 -13.32
CA GLU A 284 -0.64 -11.95 -14.03
C GLU A 284 -0.54 -13.46 -14.29
N PRO A 285 -1.67 -14.21 -14.38
CA PRO A 285 -1.65 -15.61 -14.80
C PRO A 285 -1.17 -15.73 -16.26
N ALA A 286 0.06 -16.21 -16.47
CA ALA A 286 0.69 -16.19 -17.80
C ALA A 286 1.38 -17.50 -18.20
N SER A 287 1.59 -18.43 -17.26
CA SER A 287 2.34 -19.67 -17.53
C SER A 287 1.46 -20.79 -18.11
N HIS A 288 2.10 -21.92 -18.44
CA HIS A 288 1.44 -23.17 -18.80
C HIS A 288 1.29 -24.13 -17.60
N GLY A 289 1.14 -23.57 -16.40
CA GLY A 289 0.94 -24.31 -15.16
C GLY A 289 2.07 -24.13 -14.13
N CYS A 290 3.28 -23.84 -14.56
CA CYS A 290 4.39 -23.51 -13.65
C CYS A 290 4.17 -22.18 -12.91
N ILE A 291 5.05 -21.87 -11.97
CA ILE A 291 5.03 -20.63 -11.18
C ILE A 291 6.25 -19.82 -11.60
N ARG A 292 6.03 -18.82 -12.47
CA ARG A 292 7.09 -17.91 -12.93
C ARG A 292 7.34 -16.83 -11.88
N MET A 293 8.60 -16.50 -11.67
CA MET A 293 9.02 -15.45 -10.71
C MET A 293 10.20 -14.68 -11.30
N THR A 294 10.70 -13.68 -10.59
CA THR A 294 11.99 -13.06 -10.92
C THR A 294 13.13 -14.07 -10.68
N VAL A 295 14.29 -13.79 -11.26
CA VAL A 295 15.48 -14.65 -11.06
C VAL A 295 15.90 -14.65 -9.59
N ALA A 296 15.94 -13.47 -8.94
CA ALA A 296 16.31 -13.37 -7.52
C ALA A 296 15.36 -14.18 -6.64
N ASP A 297 14.05 -14.11 -6.87
CA ASP A 297 13.05 -14.81 -6.04
C ASP A 297 13.13 -16.34 -6.25
N CYS A 298 13.31 -16.78 -7.49
CA CYS A 298 13.55 -18.19 -7.78
C CYS A 298 14.84 -18.70 -7.14
N LYS A 299 15.91 -17.90 -7.23
CA LYS A 299 17.19 -18.22 -6.61
C LYS A 299 17.05 -18.31 -5.10
N TRP A 300 16.30 -17.41 -4.47
CA TRP A 300 16.07 -17.45 -3.05
C TRP A 300 15.39 -18.77 -2.62
N ILE A 301 14.29 -19.18 -3.29
CA ILE A 301 13.64 -20.46 -3.02
C ILE A 301 14.61 -21.62 -3.28
N TYR A 302 15.37 -21.55 -4.36
CA TYR A 302 16.35 -22.58 -4.73
C TYR A 302 17.42 -22.76 -3.65
N ASP A 303 17.94 -21.69 -3.09
CA ASP A 303 19.03 -21.74 -2.11
C ASP A 303 18.51 -22.08 -0.70
N HIS A 304 17.37 -21.53 -0.28
CA HIS A 304 16.92 -21.58 1.13
C HIS A 304 15.86 -22.65 1.43
N CYS A 305 15.09 -23.10 0.43
CA CYS A 305 14.03 -24.08 0.66
C CYS A 305 14.49 -25.49 0.25
N ALA A 306 14.80 -26.34 1.23
CA ALA A 306 15.29 -27.70 0.99
C ALA A 306 14.24 -28.60 0.30
N SER A 307 14.69 -29.75 -0.27
CA SER A 307 13.78 -30.83 -0.67
C SER A 307 12.95 -31.27 0.54
N GLY A 308 11.66 -31.47 0.34
CA GLY A 308 10.69 -31.73 1.41
C GLY A 308 9.96 -30.48 1.93
N THR A 309 10.41 -29.27 1.61
CA THR A 309 9.66 -28.03 1.94
C THR A 309 8.23 -28.13 1.41
N VAL A 310 7.26 -27.91 2.28
CA VAL A 310 5.83 -27.97 1.95
C VAL A 310 5.41 -26.72 1.21
N VAL A 311 4.71 -26.93 0.08
CA VAL A 311 4.13 -25.89 -0.76
C VAL A 311 2.63 -26.10 -0.89
N THR A 312 1.82 -25.15 -0.44
CA THR A 312 0.36 -25.15 -0.61
C THR A 312 -0.01 -24.18 -1.72
N VAL A 313 -0.68 -24.68 -2.75
CA VAL A 313 -1.20 -23.88 -3.87
C VAL A 313 -2.71 -23.77 -3.74
N GLY A 314 -3.25 -22.58 -3.85
CA GLY A 314 -4.69 -22.31 -3.74
C GLY A 314 -5.08 -20.95 -4.29
N ASP A 315 -6.34 -20.58 -4.05
CA ASP A 315 -6.89 -19.26 -4.37
C ASP A 315 -7.36 -18.59 -3.07
N ASN A 316 -7.25 -17.28 -3.00
CA ASN A 316 -7.67 -16.47 -1.85
C ASN A 316 -7.10 -16.98 -0.51
N LEU A 317 -5.85 -17.43 -0.53
CA LEU A 317 -5.14 -17.85 0.68
C LEU A 317 -4.88 -16.62 1.57
N ALA A 318 -4.60 -16.86 2.85
CA ALA A 318 -4.18 -15.80 3.75
C ALA A 318 -2.91 -15.11 3.21
N ALA A 319 -2.91 -13.79 3.19
CA ALA A 319 -1.81 -12.96 2.70
C ALA A 319 -1.44 -11.93 3.77
N PRO A 320 -0.62 -12.32 4.77
CA PRO A 320 -0.25 -11.45 5.87
C PRO A 320 0.68 -10.30 5.44
N PHE A 321 1.33 -10.41 4.29
CA PHE A 321 2.11 -9.36 3.66
C PHE A 321 1.48 -8.96 2.33
N GLU A 322 1.69 -7.72 1.93
CA GLU A 322 1.30 -7.27 0.60
C GLU A 322 2.19 -7.92 -0.47
N ARG A 323 1.59 -8.14 -1.64
CA ARG A 323 2.32 -8.60 -2.80
C ARG A 323 3.21 -7.47 -3.33
N PRO A 324 4.52 -7.72 -3.56
CA PRO A 324 5.39 -6.73 -4.20
C PRO A 324 4.85 -6.31 -5.57
N ALA A 325 5.10 -5.08 -5.97
CA ALA A 325 4.79 -4.61 -7.31
C ALA A 325 5.68 -5.30 -8.35
N ALA A 326 5.14 -5.50 -9.56
CA ALA A 326 5.94 -5.96 -10.70
C ALA A 326 6.71 -4.76 -11.29
N GLU A 327 8.03 -4.81 -11.22
CA GLU A 327 8.86 -3.90 -11.99
C GLU A 327 8.73 -4.22 -13.48
N LYS A 328 8.60 -3.20 -14.33
CA LYS A 328 8.53 -3.37 -15.78
C LYS A 328 9.88 -3.03 -16.40
N ILE A 329 10.27 -3.79 -17.41
CA ILE A 329 11.50 -3.56 -18.16
C ILE A 329 11.21 -3.02 -19.56
N PRO A 330 12.12 -2.21 -20.14
CA PRO A 330 12.02 -1.71 -21.52
C PRO A 330 11.96 -2.86 -22.55
N ALA A 331 11.33 -2.62 -23.70
CA ALA A 331 11.15 -3.63 -24.74
C ALA A 331 12.47 -4.18 -25.32
N GLU A 332 13.51 -3.38 -25.32
CA GLU A 332 14.87 -3.73 -25.76
C GLU A 332 15.69 -4.49 -24.73
N GLN A 333 15.26 -4.52 -23.45
CA GLN A 333 15.94 -5.25 -22.41
C GLN A 333 15.64 -6.75 -22.50
N ASN A 334 16.67 -7.57 -22.52
CA ASN A 334 16.55 -9.02 -22.66
C ASN A 334 17.13 -9.80 -21.47
N TRP A 335 17.21 -9.16 -20.30
CA TRP A 335 17.66 -9.77 -19.05
C TRP A 335 16.76 -9.37 -17.88
N ASP A 336 16.74 -10.21 -16.85
CA ASP A 336 16.04 -9.93 -15.58
C ASP A 336 16.90 -8.97 -14.74
N PRO A 337 16.38 -7.79 -14.35
CA PRO A 337 17.14 -6.81 -13.57
C PRO A 337 17.51 -7.31 -12.15
N THR A 338 16.83 -8.37 -11.70
CA THR A 338 17.10 -9.00 -10.40
C THR A 338 18.14 -10.12 -10.47
N ASP A 339 18.56 -10.53 -11.68
CA ASP A 339 19.55 -11.60 -11.85
C ASP A 339 20.91 -11.13 -11.32
N PRO A 340 21.49 -11.81 -10.31
CA PRO A 340 22.77 -11.40 -9.72
C PRO A 340 23.96 -11.63 -10.65
N GLU A 341 23.79 -12.38 -11.75
CA GLU A 341 24.86 -12.63 -12.73
C GLU A 341 24.88 -11.58 -13.87
N VAL A 342 23.90 -10.67 -13.90
CA VAL A 342 23.90 -9.55 -14.85
C VAL A 342 24.87 -8.46 -14.37
N GLU A 343 25.81 -8.09 -15.22
CA GLU A 343 26.70 -6.95 -14.96
C GLU A 343 25.90 -5.64 -14.96
N LYS A 344 25.97 -4.89 -13.86
CA LYS A 344 25.25 -3.61 -13.63
C LYS A 344 26.12 -2.43 -13.97
#